data_b994dfece3402d1d8d9ca374947635b9
#
_entry.id   b994dfece3402d1d8d9ca374947635b9
#
_cell.length_a   1.000
_cell.length_b   1.000
_cell.length_c   1.000
_cell.angle_alpha   90.00
_cell.angle_beta   90.00
_cell.angle_gamma   90.00
#
_symmetry.space_group_name_H-M   'P 1'
#
loop_
_entity.id
_entity.type
_entity.pdbx_description
1 polymer ?
#
loop_
_entity_poly.entity_id
_entity_poly.type
_entity_poly.pdbx_seq_one_letter_code
_entity_poly.pdbx_strand_id
1 'polypeptide(L)'
;MAVKGQIARPSDGQAPKSVVFLLGYSQLLDGIAKKEEEQKQREAEEKAAQEAAGGEEEPSIEIVFEKTESYRHMPYTSEITTLNGLKQANYVREKCPCALAYLIYEHMLRPVLNELYYKQAQSDPRIMLTQGDVVSVTEGGNNNLVIRIEHSLFGTEPVEIEADMVVAPTGLVPTTALDPVVQLAYRQGKAFPDLDLFDGFADSNYICFPYETRRTGIYAAGTVRQPMPLARSTVDAQGAALKAIQCLESVNRGMSVHPRSGDLTYPKFNFVRCTQCKRCTEECPFGALDDDEKGTPKPNTARCRRCGTCMGACPERVISFDNYSVGQIGSMIGQIKVPDDMDEGGPRILVLACENDAYPALDMAAMRGKKWSPYVRIIPVRCLGSVNTIWIADAMAKGNDGCLLLGCKYGDDYQCHFMKGSELCERRMKNIGETLDRLGVELERVRQEQVAIDDYDLIPEIIDKFVDDVVKLGPNPFKGF
;
A
#
# COMPACT_ATOMS: atom_id res chain seq x y z
N MET A 1 -9.00 -10.01 33.14
CA MET A 1 -8.21 -11.12 33.67
C MET A 1 -7.48 -10.81 34.97
N ALA A 2 -7.00 -9.66 35.30
CA ALA A 2 -6.11 -9.50 36.45
C ALA A 2 -6.34 -8.26 37.30
N VAL A 3 -7.58 -7.82 37.50
CA VAL A 3 -7.86 -6.64 38.33
C VAL A 3 -7.48 -6.84 39.81
N LYS A 4 -7.32 -8.10 40.25
CA LYS A 4 -6.91 -8.45 41.63
C LYS A 4 -5.75 -9.44 41.68
N GLY A 5 -4.96 -9.60 40.61
CA GLY A 5 -3.84 -10.56 40.58
C GLY A 5 -4.24 -12.03 40.53
N GLN A 6 -5.53 -12.32 40.36
CA GLN A 6 -6.08 -13.68 40.25
C GLN A 6 -6.77 -13.85 38.93
N ILE A 7 -6.65 -15.03 38.31
CA ILE A 7 -7.38 -15.41 37.11
C ILE A 7 -8.55 -16.28 37.56
N ALA A 8 -9.76 -15.86 37.20
CA ALA A 8 -10.99 -16.57 37.58
C ALA A 8 -11.94 -16.65 36.37
N ARG A 9 -12.68 -17.74 36.33
CA ARG A 9 -13.79 -17.92 35.33
C ARG A 9 -14.88 -16.88 35.59
N PRO A 10 -15.39 -16.26 34.54
CA PRO A 10 -16.49 -15.28 34.69
C PRO A 10 -17.79 -15.91 35.23
N SER A 11 -18.03 -17.21 34.97
CA SER A 11 -19.24 -17.91 35.31
C SER A 11 -19.40 -18.21 36.83
N ASP A 12 -18.30 -18.58 37.52
CA ASP A 12 -18.35 -19.08 38.90
C ASP A 12 -17.25 -18.51 39.81
N GLY A 13 -16.34 -17.70 39.27
CA GLY A 13 -15.24 -17.12 40.04
C GLY A 13 -14.13 -18.08 40.41
N GLN A 14 -14.15 -19.34 39.95
CA GLN A 14 -13.12 -20.32 40.24
C GLN A 14 -11.90 -20.16 39.30
N ALA A 15 -10.75 -20.71 39.75
CA ALA A 15 -9.55 -20.74 38.89
C ALA A 15 -9.78 -21.70 37.70
N PRO A 16 -9.45 -21.27 36.47
CA PRO A 16 -9.64 -22.10 35.29
C PRO A 16 -8.65 -23.26 35.27
N LYS A 17 -9.09 -24.43 34.76
CA LYS A 17 -8.26 -25.59 34.49
C LYS A 17 -7.79 -25.65 33.03
N SER A 18 -8.55 -25.07 32.12
CA SER A 18 -8.23 -24.96 30.68
C SER A 18 -8.66 -23.61 30.12
N VAL A 19 -7.76 -22.96 29.39
CA VAL A 19 -7.99 -21.66 28.78
C VAL A 19 -7.60 -21.73 27.30
N VAL A 20 -8.50 -21.37 26.42
CA VAL A 20 -8.24 -21.27 24.98
C VAL A 20 -8.08 -19.81 24.61
N PHE A 21 -6.98 -19.49 23.94
CA PHE A 21 -6.70 -18.18 23.34
C PHE A 21 -6.89 -18.27 21.84
N LEU A 22 -7.76 -17.47 21.31
CA LEU A 22 -7.97 -17.33 19.87
C LEU A 22 -7.06 -16.22 19.37
N LEU A 23 -6.10 -16.52 18.48
CA LEU A 23 -5.15 -15.57 17.93
C LEU A 23 -5.53 -15.24 16.49
N GLY A 24 -5.44 -13.98 16.12
CA GLY A 24 -5.83 -13.56 14.77
C GLY A 24 -7.35 -13.45 14.57
N TYR A 25 -8.06 -13.09 15.62
CA TYR A 25 -9.53 -13.03 15.67
C TYR A 25 -10.18 -12.21 14.53
N SER A 26 -9.50 -11.21 13.99
CA SER A 26 -10.01 -10.46 12.84
C SER A 26 -10.22 -11.33 11.59
N GLN A 27 -9.35 -12.31 11.38
CA GLN A 27 -9.49 -13.29 10.30
C GLN A 27 -10.55 -14.34 10.61
N LEU A 28 -10.66 -14.69 11.89
CA LEU A 28 -11.63 -15.63 12.40
C LEU A 28 -13.07 -15.18 12.18
N LEU A 29 -13.35 -13.91 12.43
CA LEU A 29 -14.68 -13.34 12.26
C LEU A 29 -15.12 -13.27 10.79
N ASP A 30 -14.21 -13.00 9.87
CA ASP A 30 -14.51 -13.05 8.44
C ASP A 30 -14.75 -14.49 7.97
N GLY A 31 -13.97 -15.43 8.49
CA GLY A 31 -14.20 -16.87 8.24
C GLY A 31 -15.53 -17.35 8.80
N ILE A 32 -15.88 -16.96 10.04
CA ILE A 32 -17.16 -17.26 10.67
C ILE A 32 -18.30 -16.59 9.90
N ALA A 33 -18.21 -15.29 9.58
CA ALA A 33 -19.24 -14.57 8.85
C ALA A 33 -19.46 -15.15 7.44
N LYS A 34 -18.37 -15.54 6.77
CA LYS A 34 -18.46 -16.18 5.45
C LYS A 34 -19.07 -17.59 5.52
N LYS A 35 -18.65 -18.38 6.52
CA LYS A 35 -19.24 -19.73 6.75
C LYS A 35 -20.70 -19.65 7.21
N GLU A 36 -21.07 -18.64 8.02
CA GLU A 36 -22.47 -18.39 8.37
C GLU A 36 -23.30 -17.95 7.16
N GLU A 37 -22.73 -17.20 6.24
CA GLU A 37 -23.41 -16.79 5.01
C GLU A 37 -23.58 -17.97 4.04
N GLU A 38 -22.54 -18.81 3.92
CA GLU A 38 -22.57 -20.07 3.17
C GLU A 38 -23.54 -21.09 3.81
N GLN A 39 -23.57 -21.15 5.14
CA GLN A 39 -24.50 -22.02 5.88
C GLN A 39 -25.94 -21.53 5.77
N LYS A 40 -26.20 -20.23 5.89
CA LYS A 40 -27.53 -19.64 5.64
C LYS A 40 -28.01 -19.84 4.20
N GLN A 41 -27.10 -19.81 3.22
CA GLN A 41 -27.43 -20.14 1.85
C GLN A 41 -27.80 -21.61 1.71
N ARG A 42 -27.04 -22.53 2.30
CA ARG A 42 -27.33 -23.96 2.31
C ARG A 42 -28.63 -24.26 3.04
N GLU A 43 -28.85 -23.66 4.22
CA GLU A 43 -30.10 -23.82 4.99
C GLU A 43 -31.31 -23.24 4.25
N ALA A 44 -31.12 -22.13 3.51
CA ALA A 44 -32.16 -21.57 2.66
C ALA A 44 -32.45 -22.49 1.44
N GLU A 45 -31.42 -23.11 0.87
CA GLU A 45 -31.57 -24.10 -0.20
C GLU A 45 -32.21 -25.41 0.32
N GLU A 46 -31.80 -25.88 1.52
CA GLU A 46 -32.39 -27.03 2.19
C GLU A 46 -33.81 -26.76 2.64
N LYS A 47 -34.12 -25.56 3.16
CA LYS A 47 -35.47 -25.13 3.53
C LYS A 47 -36.39 -25.03 2.30
N ALA A 48 -35.87 -24.46 1.22
CA ALA A 48 -36.59 -24.43 -0.06
C ALA A 48 -36.82 -25.85 -0.62
N ALA A 49 -35.88 -26.77 -0.39
CA ALA A 49 -36.03 -28.18 -0.74
C ALA A 49 -36.99 -28.95 0.21
N GLN A 50 -37.03 -28.58 1.51
CA GLN A 50 -37.94 -29.17 2.52
C GLN A 50 -39.35 -28.59 2.45
N GLU A 51 -39.53 -27.30 2.17
CA GLU A 51 -40.86 -26.71 1.86
C GLU A 51 -41.47 -27.35 0.61
N ALA A 52 -40.63 -27.83 -0.31
CA ALA A 52 -41.05 -28.67 -1.41
C ALA A 52 -41.39 -30.11 -0.98
N ALA A 53 -41.00 -30.56 0.22
CA ALA A 53 -41.13 -31.92 0.73
C ALA A 53 -42.03 -32.10 1.99
N GLY A 54 -42.46 -31.04 2.66
CA GLY A 54 -43.45 -30.97 3.74
C GLY A 54 -43.01 -31.59 5.08
N GLY A 55 -42.25 -30.92 5.91
CA GLY A 55 -41.89 -31.35 7.28
C GLY A 55 -41.65 -30.21 8.25
N GLU A 56 -42.07 -30.35 9.52
CA GLU A 56 -41.93 -29.40 10.63
C GLU A 56 -40.73 -29.77 11.54
N GLU A 57 -39.92 -28.81 11.96
CA GLU A 57 -38.84 -28.98 12.98
C GLU A 57 -38.89 -27.92 14.09
N GLU A 58 -38.45 -28.34 15.32
CA GLU A 58 -38.38 -27.51 16.54
C GLU A 58 -37.11 -26.63 16.56
N PRO A 59 -37.14 -25.39 17.17
CA PRO A 59 -36.04 -24.47 17.13
C PRO A 59 -34.99 -24.74 18.24
N SER A 60 -33.72 -24.90 17.86
CA SER A 60 -32.56 -24.84 18.74
C SER A 60 -32.10 -23.38 18.95
N ILE A 61 -31.79 -23.03 20.21
CA ILE A 61 -31.31 -21.68 20.53
C ILE A 61 -29.84 -21.56 20.11
N GLU A 62 -29.61 -20.93 18.98
CA GLU A 62 -28.30 -20.48 18.52
C GLU A 62 -28.04 -19.03 19.00
N ILE A 63 -26.88 -18.80 19.62
CA ILE A 63 -26.46 -17.42 19.91
C ILE A 63 -25.97 -16.80 18.61
N VAL A 64 -26.87 -16.12 17.93
CA VAL A 64 -26.56 -15.33 16.73
C VAL A 64 -25.92 -14.03 17.19
N PHE A 65 -24.67 -13.81 16.86
CA PHE A 65 -24.07 -12.47 16.96
C PHE A 65 -24.72 -11.60 15.89
N GLU A 66 -25.63 -10.71 16.29
CA GLU A 66 -26.17 -9.71 15.37
C GLU A 66 -25.03 -8.86 14.79
N LYS A 67 -24.92 -8.88 13.46
CA LYS A 67 -24.06 -7.98 12.71
C LYS A 67 -24.50 -6.54 13.00
N THR A 68 -23.84 -5.89 13.94
CA THR A 68 -23.94 -4.42 14.04
C THR A 68 -23.10 -3.84 12.90
N GLU A 69 -23.57 -2.76 12.26
CA GLU A 69 -22.89 -2.03 11.17
C GLU A 69 -21.46 -1.52 11.56
N SER A 70 -21.05 -1.68 12.81
CA SER A 70 -19.75 -1.32 13.36
C SER A 70 -18.69 -2.43 13.25
N TYR A 71 -19.04 -3.60 12.71
CA TYR A 71 -18.09 -4.70 12.59
C TYR A 71 -17.13 -4.45 11.42
N ARG A 72 -15.86 -4.34 11.72
CA ARG A 72 -14.80 -4.12 10.73
C ARG A 72 -13.69 -5.14 10.89
N HIS A 73 -13.30 -5.76 9.78
CA HIS A 73 -12.12 -6.61 9.72
C HIS A 73 -10.85 -5.81 10.04
N MET A 74 -10.02 -6.31 10.97
CA MET A 74 -8.84 -5.62 11.48
C MET A 74 -7.57 -6.47 11.34
N PRO A 75 -7.14 -6.81 10.11
CA PRO A 75 -5.98 -7.69 9.88
C PRO A 75 -4.69 -7.10 10.46
N TYR A 76 -4.59 -5.78 10.53
CA TYR A 76 -3.47 -5.05 11.10
C TYR A 76 -3.28 -5.29 12.61
N THR A 77 -4.27 -5.88 13.32
CA THR A 77 -4.15 -6.18 14.76
C THR A 77 -3.54 -7.54 15.04
N SER A 78 -3.34 -8.39 14.04
CA SER A 78 -2.94 -9.79 14.21
C SER A 78 -1.59 -9.94 14.95
N GLU A 79 -0.61 -9.08 14.69
CA GLU A 79 0.68 -9.10 15.41
C GLU A 79 0.51 -8.84 16.91
N ILE A 80 -0.20 -7.75 17.25
CA ILE A 80 -0.36 -7.35 18.66
C ILE A 80 -1.24 -8.32 19.43
N THR A 81 -2.27 -8.87 18.80
CA THR A 81 -3.15 -9.87 19.43
C THR A 81 -2.42 -11.18 19.66
N THR A 82 -1.57 -11.63 18.73
CA THR A 82 -0.71 -12.81 18.89
C THR A 82 0.24 -12.63 20.06
N LEU A 83 0.95 -11.50 20.15
CA LEU A 83 1.87 -11.23 21.26
C LEU A 83 1.15 -11.13 22.60
N ASN A 84 -0.04 -10.53 22.63
CA ASN A 84 -0.85 -10.47 23.85
C ASN A 84 -1.34 -11.85 24.26
N GLY A 85 -1.76 -12.70 23.35
CA GLY A 85 -2.16 -14.07 23.62
C GLY A 85 -1.03 -14.90 24.22
N LEU A 86 0.17 -14.85 23.63
CA LEU A 86 1.37 -15.49 24.19
C LEU A 86 1.68 -15.01 25.61
N LYS A 87 1.63 -13.69 25.84
CA LYS A 87 1.84 -13.10 27.16
C LYS A 87 0.79 -13.56 28.17
N GLN A 88 -0.48 -13.57 27.79
CA GLN A 88 -1.58 -13.97 28.66
C GLN A 88 -1.54 -15.47 28.97
N ALA A 89 -1.15 -16.32 28.04
CA ALA A 89 -0.93 -17.73 28.27
C ALA A 89 0.15 -17.96 29.35
N ASN A 90 1.28 -17.24 29.27
CA ASN A 90 2.30 -17.29 30.31
C ASN A 90 1.74 -16.85 31.69
N TYR A 91 0.88 -15.79 31.71
CA TYR A 91 0.23 -15.39 32.96
C TYR A 91 -0.70 -16.47 33.55
N VAL A 92 -1.44 -17.18 32.70
CA VAL A 92 -2.25 -18.32 33.12
C VAL A 92 -1.36 -19.37 33.76
N ARG A 93 -0.21 -19.68 33.18
CA ARG A 93 0.75 -20.65 33.73
C ARG A 93 1.37 -20.23 35.06
N GLU A 94 1.71 -18.94 35.18
CA GLU A 94 2.25 -18.38 36.41
C GLU A 94 1.24 -18.40 37.58
N LYS A 95 -0.02 -18.03 37.30
CA LYS A 95 -1.07 -17.87 38.32
C LYS A 95 -1.85 -19.16 38.58
N CYS A 96 -1.98 -20.03 37.62
CA CYS A 96 -2.69 -21.29 37.64
C CYS A 96 -1.77 -22.42 37.15
N PRO A 97 -0.78 -22.89 37.91
CA PRO A 97 0.23 -23.85 37.44
C PRO A 97 -0.32 -25.17 36.90
N CYS A 98 -1.53 -25.56 37.32
CA CYS A 98 -2.18 -26.78 36.86
C CYS A 98 -3.02 -26.59 35.59
N ALA A 99 -3.27 -25.33 35.14
CA ALA A 99 -4.11 -25.06 33.97
C ALA A 99 -3.39 -25.42 32.66
N LEU A 100 -4.17 -25.85 31.68
CA LEU A 100 -3.75 -25.95 30.28
C LEU A 100 -4.07 -24.64 29.56
N ALA A 101 -3.18 -24.19 28.71
CA ALA A 101 -3.38 -23.06 27.84
C ALA A 101 -3.26 -23.49 26.36
N TYR A 102 -4.31 -23.31 25.61
CA TYR A 102 -4.31 -23.59 24.17
C TYR A 102 -4.27 -22.25 23.41
N LEU A 103 -3.34 -22.13 22.49
CA LEU A 103 -3.27 -20.98 21.58
C LEU A 103 -3.60 -21.47 20.18
N ILE A 104 -4.74 -21.04 19.67
CA ILE A 104 -5.23 -21.40 18.36
C ILE A 104 -4.95 -20.23 17.41
N TYR A 105 -4.26 -20.50 16.33
CA TYR A 105 -3.84 -19.50 15.35
C TYR A 105 -3.89 -20.04 13.93
N GLU A 106 -4.22 -19.19 12.98
CA GLU A 106 -4.05 -19.44 11.56
C GLU A 106 -2.58 -19.22 11.17
N HIS A 107 -2.05 -18.04 11.50
CA HIS A 107 -0.65 -17.67 11.30
C HIS A 107 -0.03 -17.14 12.60
N MET A 108 1.11 -17.71 12.99
CA MET A 108 1.85 -17.25 14.17
C MET A 108 2.68 -16.02 13.80
N LEU A 109 2.08 -14.83 13.92
CA LEU A 109 2.74 -13.57 13.65
C LEU A 109 3.57 -13.12 14.86
N ARG A 110 4.89 -13.29 14.76
CA ARG A 110 5.85 -12.88 15.79
C ARG A 110 7.00 -12.10 15.16
N PRO A 111 7.25 -10.86 15.60
CA PRO A 111 8.46 -10.14 15.20
C PRO A 111 9.72 -10.86 15.73
N VAL A 112 10.81 -10.76 15.00
CA VAL A 112 12.12 -11.37 15.33
C VAL A 112 12.54 -11.09 16.78
N LEU A 113 12.30 -9.90 17.29
CA LEU A 113 12.62 -9.49 18.67
C LEU A 113 11.85 -10.29 19.74
N ASN A 114 10.75 -10.93 19.40
CA ASN A 114 9.90 -11.69 20.32
C ASN A 114 10.06 -13.21 20.15
N GLU A 115 11.04 -13.67 19.41
CA GLU A 115 11.32 -15.10 19.19
C GLU A 115 11.62 -15.85 20.49
N LEU A 116 12.38 -15.23 21.40
CA LEU A 116 12.68 -15.82 22.70
C LEU A 116 11.42 -16.00 23.55
N TYR A 117 10.49 -15.07 23.44
CA TYR A 117 9.22 -15.12 24.16
C TYR A 117 8.30 -16.24 23.63
N TYR A 118 8.27 -16.41 22.32
CA TYR A 118 7.61 -17.54 21.68
C TYR A 118 8.22 -18.88 22.09
N LYS A 119 9.57 -18.99 22.08
CA LYS A 119 10.28 -20.18 22.53
C LYS A 119 9.97 -20.52 23.98
N GLN A 120 9.86 -19.54 24.87
CA GLN A 120 9.48 -19.75 26.27
C GLN A 120 8.07 -20.37 26.34
N ALA A 121 7.10 -19.84 25.60
CA ALA A 121 5.76 -20.41 25.55
C ALA A 121 5.78 -21.85 24.97
N GLN A 122 6.53 -22.08 23.91
CA GLN A 122 6.66 -23.39 23.27
C GLN A 122 7.33 -24.45 24.17
N SER A 123 8.20 -24.03 25.07
CA SER A 123 8.92 -24.96 25.99
C SER A 123 8.09 -25.38 27.21
N ASP A 124 6.98 -24.72 27.51
CA ASP A 124 6.07 -25.12 28.57
C ASP A 124 5.17 -26.28 28.10
N PRO A 125 5.25 -27.49 28.70
CA PRO A 125 4.47 -28.64 28.22
C PRO A 125 2.95 -28.50 28.43
N ARG A 126 2.50 -27.44 29.09
CA ARG A 126 1.10 -27.15 29.31
C ARG A 126 0.59 -25.94 28.47
N ILE A 127 1.43 -25.42 27.60
CA ILE A 127 1.03 -24.47 26.56
C ILE A 127 1.01 -25.22 25.24
N MET A 128 -0.17 -25.35 24.64
CA MET A 128 -0.36 -26.04 23.39
C MET A 128 -0.60 -25.01 22.27
N LEU A 129 0.31 -24.99 21.31
CA LEU A 129 0.24 -24.14 20.12
C LEU A 129 -0.37 -24.95 19.00
N THR A 130 -1.58 -24.60 18.58
CA THR A 130 -2.36 -25.34 17.59
C THR A 130 -2.69 -24.45 16.41
N GLN A 131 -2.22 -24.82 15.21
CA GLN A 131 -2.62 -24.16 13.98
C GLN A 131 -3.98 -24.71 13.55
N GLY A 132 -4.92 -23.82 13.30
CA GLY A 132 -6.25 -24.21 12.82
C GLY A 132 -7.20 -23.03 12.78
N ASP A 133 -8.27 -23.21 12.03
CA ASP A 133 -9.36 -22.25 11.91
C ASP A 133 -10.49 -22.62 12.88
N VAL A 134 -10.94 -21.64 13.64
CA VAL A 134 -12.08 -21.87 14.55
C VAL A 134 -13.37 -21.82 13.76
N VAL A 135 -14.12 -22.93 13.80
CA VAL A 135 -15.41 -23.05 13.11
C VAL A 135 -16.54 -22.52 13.98
N SER A 136 -16.53 -22.90 15.27
CA SER A 136 -17.56 -22.48 16.22
C SER A 136 -17.06 -22.50 17.64
N VAL A 137 -17.70 -21.72 18.50
CA VAL A 137 -17.58 -21.76 19.96
C VAL A 137 -18.99 -21.89 20.51
N THR A 138 -19.28 -23.01 21.18
CA THR A 138 -20.62 -23.31 21.70
C THR A 138 -20.56 -23.56 23.20
N GLU A 139 -21.70 -23.42 23.87
CA GLU A 139 -21.82 -23.79 25.28
C GLU A 139 -21.87 -25.31 25.42
N GLY A 140 -21.02 -25.83 26.29
CA GLY A 140 -20.98 -27.24 26.67
C GLY A 140 -21.58 -27.49 28.05
N GLY A 141 -21.46 -28.72 28.55
CA GLY A 141 -21.88 -29.06 29.91
C GLY A 141 -21.04 -28.36 30.99
N ASN A 142 -21.60 -28.16 32.20
CA ASN A 142 -20.91 -27.63 33.36
C ASN A 142 -20.31 -26.23 33.23
N ASN A 143 -20.96 -25.36 32.49
CA ASN A 143 -20.47 -24.00 32.14
C ASN A 143 -19.12 -24.00 31.40
N ASN A 144 -18.79 -25.06 30.69
CA ASN A 144 -17.62 -25.13 29.81
C ASN A 144 -18.03 -24.67 28.40
N LEU A 145 -17.01 -24.37 27.62
CA LEU A 145 -17.16 -24.01 26.21
C LEU A 145 -16.52 -25.08 25.32
N VAL A 146 -17.14 -25.40 24.22
CA VAL A 146 -16.63 -26.32 23.21
C VAL A 146 -16.20 -25.52 22.00
N ILE A 147 -14.93 -25.61 21.67
CA ILE A 147 -14.31 -24.93 20.54
C ILE A 147 -14.07 -25.96 19.44
N ARG A 148 -14.66 -25.75 18.28
CA ARG A 148 -14.52 -26.61 17.12
C ARG A 148 -13.52 -25.99 16.17
N ILE A 149 -12.50 -26.77 15.78
CA ILE A 149 -11.36 -26.29 14.99
C ILE A 149 -11.18 -27.19 13.77
N GLU A 150 -11.00 -26.60 12.59
CA GLU A 150 -10.48 -27.28 11.42
C GLU A 150 -8.96 -27.16 11.40
N HIS A 151 -8.26 -28.29 11.31
CA HIS A 151 -6.82 -28.34 11.31
C HIS A 151 -6.30 -29.13 10.12
N SER A 152 -5.44 -28.51 9.31
CA SER A 152 -4.91 -29.12 8.08
C SER A 152 -4.17 -30.45 8.28
N LEU A 153 -3.63 -30.70 9.48
CA LEU A 153 -2.90 -31.94 9.80
C LEU A 153 -3.81 -33.09 10.25
N PHE A 154 -5.04 -32.82 10.68
CA PHE A 154 -5.97 -33.85 11.16
C PHE A 154 -7.02 -34.29 10.12
N GLY A 155 -6.89 -33.80 8.89
CA GLY A 155 -7.80 -34.15 7.80
C GLY A 155 -9.04 -33.27 7.77
N THR A 156 -10.16 -33.83 7.29
CA THR A 156 -11.41 -33.09 7.10
C THR A 156 -12.32 -33.08 8.33
N GLU A 157 -12.01 -33.87 9.37
CA GLU A 157 -12.81 -33.90 10.59
C GLU A 157 -12.37 -32.80 11.56
N PRO A 158 -13.28 -31.93 12.01
CA PRO A 158 -12.97 -30.90 12.98
C PRO A 158 -12.63 -31.50 14.34
N VAL A 159 -11.66 -30.88 15.02
CA VAL A 159 -11.24 -31.23 16.38
C VAL A 159 -12.00 -30.37 17.38
N GLU A 160 -12.55 -30.98 18.43
CA GLU A 160 -13.26 -30.30 19.50
C GLU A 160 -12.34 -30.16 20.74
N ILE A 161 -12.24 -28.95 21.29
CA ILE A 161 -11.53 -28.65 22.53
C ILE A 161 -12.55 -28.15 23.54
N GLU A 162 -12.66 -28.83 24.67
CA GLU A 162 -13.46 -28.36 25.81
C GLU A 162 -12.61 -27.50 26.72
N ALA A 163 -13.08 -26.28 27.04
CA ALA A 163 -12.36 -25.34 27.88
C ALA A 163 -13.26 -24.63 28.89
N ASP A 164 -12.66 -24.29 30.03
CA ASP A 164 -13.32 -23.50 31.08
C ASP A 164 -13.49 -22.04 30.68
N MET A 165 -12.61 -21.53 29.83
CA MET A 165 -12.58 -20.13 29.44
C MET A 165 -11.98 -19.97 28.05
N VAL A 166 -12.61 -19.12 27.25
CA VAL A 166 -12.11 -18.68 25.95
C VAL A 166 -11.74 -17.21 26.03
N VAL A 167 -10.58 -16.87 25.51
CA VAL A 167 -10.10 -15.49 25.40
C VAL A 167 -10.05 -15.13 23.94
N ALA A 168 -10.99 -14.28 23.53
CA ALA A 168 -11.04 -13.75 22.18
C ALA A 168 -10.43 -12.35 22.15
N PRO A 169 -9.52 -12.04 21.21
CA PRO A 169 -9.01 -10.70 21.04
C PRO A 169 -10.10 -9.84 20.38
N THR A 170 -10.27 -8.63 20.92
CA THR A 170 -11.27 -7.66 20.38
C THR A 170 -10.67 -6.68 19.38
N GLY A 171 -9.38 -6.83 19.06
CA GLY A 171 -8.68 -5.91 18.17
C GLY A 171 -8.23 -4.62 18.85
N LEU A 172 -7.88 -3.64 18.03
CA LEU A 172 -7.42 -2.32 18.47
C LEU A 172 -7.86 -1.27 17.46
N VAL A 173 -8.61 -0.28 17.93
CA VAL A 173 -9.07 0.85 17.12
C VAL A 173 -8.35 2.11 17.61
N PRO A 174 -7.74 2.91 16.72
CA PRO A 174 -7.11 4.16 17.11
C PRO A 174 -8.17 5.17 17.56
N THR A 175 -7.90 5.90 18.64
CA THR A 175 -8.81 6.98 19.13
C THR A 175 -8.96 8.10 18.11
N THR A 176 -7.95 8.29 17.25
CA THR A 176 -8.00 9.25 16.14
C THR A 176 -9.06 8.95 15.08
N ALA A 177 -9.60 7.73 15.04
CA ALA A 177 -10.75 7.40 14.21
C ALA A 177 -12.04 8.08 14.70
N LEU A 178 -12.15 8.30 16.02
CA LEU A 178 -13.33 8.89 16.65
C LEU A 178 -13.16 10.40 16.92
N ASP A 179 -11.95 10.81 17.28
CA ASP A 179 -11.60 12.19 17.62
C ASP A 179 -10.23 12.54 17.03
N PRO A 180 -10.16 12.98 15.77
CA PRO A 180 -8.91 13.34 15.14
C PRO A 180 -8.35 14.62 15.78
N VAL A 181 -7.30 14.46 16.59
CA VAL A 181 -6.59 15.57 17.27
C VAL A 181 -6.03 16.57 16.27
N VAL A 182 -5.61 16.10 15.10
CA VAL A 182 -5.14 16.91 13.98
C VAL A 182 -5.90 16.46 12.74
N GLN A 183 -6.53 17.40 12.03
CA GLN A 183 -7.17 17.09 10.75
C GLN A 183 -6.10 16.76 9.72
N LEU A 184 -5.72 15.49 9.61
CA LEU A 184 -4.74 14.97 8.68
C LEU A 184 -5.35 14.54 7.33
N ALA A 185 -6.67 14.64 7.20
CA ALA A 185 -7.41 14.26 6.01
C ALA A 185 -7.08 15.12 4.77
N TYR A 186 -6.56 16.32 4.93
CA TYR A 186 -6.21 17.18 3.82
C TYR A 186 -4.70 17.22 3.54
N ARG A 187 -4.35 17.42 2.27
CA ARG A 187 -2.99 17.62 1.81
C ARG A 187 -2.67 19.09 1.57
N GLN A 188 -1.39 19.37 1.44
CA GLN A 188 -0.90 20.67 1.08
C GLN A 188 -1.22 20.98 -0.40
N GLY A 189 -1.93 22.10 -0.63
CA GLY A 189 -2.24 22.61 -1.96
C GLY A 189 -3.50 22.03 -2.61
N LYS A 190 -4.05 22.78 -3.56
CA LYS A 190 -5.31 22.44 -4.26
C LYS A 190 -5.20 21.23 -5.19
N ALA A 191 -3.97 20.83 -5.52
CA ALA A 191 -3.71 19.73 -6.42
C ALA A 191 -3.93 18.36 -5.80
N PHE A 192 -4.07 18.27 -4.48
CA PHE A 192 -4.24 17.00 -3.78
C PHE A 192 -5.69 16.84 -3.31
N PRO A 193 -6.28 15.64 -3.47
CA PRO A 193 -7.60 15.35 -2.91
C PRO A 193 -7.52 15.31 -1.38
N ASP A 194 -8.64 15.55 -0.73
CA ASP A 194 -8.82 15.20 0.66
C ASP A 194 -8.81 13.68 0.79
N LEU A 195 -8.23 13.20 1.87
CA LEU A 195 -8.06 11.77 2.13
C LEU A 195 -8.49 11.48 3.55
N ASP A 196 -9.32 10.47 3.70
CA ASP A 196 -9.68 9.94 4.98
C ASP A 196 -8.46 9.34 5.70
N LEU A 197 -8.54 9.29 7.02
CA LEU A 197 -7.57 8.54 7.80
C LEU A 197 -7.69 7.04 7.47
N PHE A 198 -6.56 6.42 7.22
CA PHE A 198 -6.51 5.00 6.85
C PHE A 198 -6.88 4.16 8.08
N ASP A 199 -8.09 3.59 8.08
CA ASP A 199 -8.67 2.87 9.23
C ASP A 199 -8.63 3.65 10.55
N GLY A 200 -8.57 4.98 10.50
CA GLY A 200 -8.36 5.84 11.65
C GLY A 200 -6.89 6.03 12.03
N PHE A 201 -5.96 5.36 11.37
CA PHE A 201 -4.53 5.59 11.54
C PHE A 201 -4.04 6.75 10.68
N ALA A 202 -2.99 7.42 11.15
CA ALA A 202 -2.33 8.45 10.37
C ALA A 202 -1.72 7.83 9.11
N ASP A 203 -2.21 8.27 7.95
CA ASP A 203 -1.68 7.81 6.68
C ASP A 203 -0.27 8.35 6.48
N SER A 204 0.68 7.44 6.41
CA SER A 204 2.06 7.72 6.03
C SER A 204 2.49 6.71 4.98
N ASN A 205 3.10 7.19 3.90
CA ASN A 205 3.72 6.28 2.95
C ASN A 205 4.85 5.53 3.66
N TYR A 206 4.67 4.22 3.81
CA TYR A 206 5.57 3.40 4.62
C TYR A 206 6.95 3.23 4.00
N ILE A 207 7.03 3.25 2.69
CA ILE A 207 8.24 2.96 1.92
C ILE A 207 8.96 4.24 1.50
N CYS A 208 8.26 5.13 0.78
CA CYS A 208 8.88 6.31 0.18
C CYS A 208 9.06 7.46 1.18
N PHE A 209 8.13 7.60 2.12
CA PHE A 209 8.10 8.74 3.05
C PHE A 209 7.77 8.30 4.47
N PRO A 210 8.61 7.45 5.06
CA PRO A 210 8.33 6.90 6.38
C PRO A 210 8.16 8.03 7.41
N TYR A 211 7.19 7.84 8.30
CA TYR A 211 6.78 8.77 9.36
C TYR A 211 6.09 10.06 8.91
N GLU A 212 6.27 10.53 7.68
CA GLU A 212 5.62 11.75 7.21
C GLU A 212 4.15 11.46 6.90
N THR A 213 3.26 12.28 7.46
CA THR A 213 1.84 12.25 7.13
C THR A 213 1.61 12.89 5.76
N ARG A 214 0.38 12.86 5.27
CA ARG A 214 0.03 13.53 4.02
C ARG A 214 0.20 15.06 4.09
N ARG A 215 0.35 15.60 5.27
CA ARG A 215 0.72 16.99 5.52
C ARG A 215 2.21 17.09 5.79
N THR A 216 2.92 17.82 4.95
CA THR A 216 4.36 18.05 5.12
C THR A 216 4.69 18.73 6.45
N GLY A 217 5.71 18.23 7.14
CA GLY A 217 6.16 18.75 8.42
C GLY A 217 5.38 18.21 9.63
N ILE A 218 4.38 17.33 9.40
CA ILE A 218 3.69 16.60 10.46
C ILE A 218 4.11 15.13 10.37
N TYR A 219 4.68 14.62 11.45
CA TYR A 219 5.19 13.26 11.54
C TYR A 219 4.36 12.47 12.54
N ALA A 220 4.07 11.22 12.22
CA ALA A 220 3.36 10.29 13.07
C ALA A 220 4.30 9.20 13.57
N ALA A 221 4.13 8.77 14.82
CA ALA A 221 4.93 7.71 15.43
C ALA A 221 4.11 6.83 16.36
N GLY A 222 4.49 5.57 16.47
CA GLY A 222 3.87 4.63 17.38
C GLY A 222 2.48 4.18 16.95
N THR A 223 1.61 3.95 17.93
CA THR A 223 0.29 3.35 17.69
C THR A 223 -0.69 4.21 16.90
N VAL A 224 -0.39 5.49 16.67
CA VAL A 224 -1.17 6.33 15.75
C VAL A 224 -0.96 5.93 14.28
N ARG A 225 0.15 5.27 13.97
CA ARG A 225 0.46 4.78 12.60
C ARG A 225 -0.08 3.37 12.35
N GLN A 226 0.12 2.49 13.32
CA GLN A 226 -0.32 1.10 13.27
C GLN A 226 -0.22 0.48 14.66
N PRO A 227 -0.96 -0.59 14.97
CA PRO A 227 -0.77 -1.32 16.21
C PRO A 227 0.65 -1.86 16.32
N MET A 228 1.30 -1.62 17.45
CA MET A 228 2.65 -2.11 17.70
C MET A 228 2.95 -2.21 19.20
N PRO A 229 3.85 -3.14 19.61
CA PRO A 229 4.30 -3.23 21.00
C PRO A 229 5.16 -2.03 21.39
N LEU A 230 5.26 -1.74 22.69
CA LEU A 230 5.96 -0.57 23.23
C LEU A 230 7.41 -0.45 22.75
N ALA A 231 8.15 -1.55 22.71
CA ALA A 231 9.53 -1.54 22.23
C ALA A 231 9.64 -1.05 20.78
N ARG A 232 8.74 -1.50 19.90
CA ARG A 232 8.67 -1.07 18.51
C ARG A 232 8.21 0.39 18.39
N SER A 233 7.25 0.81 19.23
CA SER A 233 6.81 2.21 19.30
C SER A 233 7.94 3.16 19.67
N THR A 234 8.86 2.75 20.55
CA THR A 234 10.03 3.55 20.92
C THR A 234 10.99 3.73 19.75
N VAL A 235 11.29 2.67 19.02
CA VAL A 235 12.15 2.75 17.80
C VAL A 235 11.48 3.59 16.71
N ASP A 236 10.17 3.41 16.55
CA ASP A 236 9.37 4.16 15.59
C ASP A 236 9.38 5.68 15.91
N ALA A 237 9.25 6.03 17.19
CA ALA A 237 9.34 7.42 17.65
C ALA A 237 10.74 8.03 17.41
N GLN A 238 11.81 7.25 17.58
CA GLN A 238 13.18 7.72 17.25
C GLN A 238 13.32 8.00 15.75
N GLY A 239 12.75 7.16 14.89
CA GLY A 239 12.74 7.38 13.45
C GLY A 239 11.97 8.66 13.06
N ALA A 240 10.79 8.87 13.63
CA ALA A 240 10.00 10.07 13.40
C ALA A 240 10.74 11.35 13.89
N ALA A 241 11.37 11.28 15.06
CA ALA A 241 12.17 12.38 15.60
C ALA A 241 13.37 12.73 14.68
N LEU A 242 14.05 11.72 14.13
CA LEU A 242 15.12 11.93 13.17
C LEU A 242 14.61 12.65 11.90
N LYS A 243 13.44 12.27 11.39
CA LYS A 243 12.82 12.95 10.25
C LYS A 243 12.44 14.39 10.59
N ALA A 244 11.94 14.65 11.79
CA ALA A 244 11.64 16.01 12.24
C ALA A 244 12.92 16.87 12.32
N ILE A 245 14.03 16.33 12.83
CA ILE A 245 15.33 17.01 12.85
C ILE A 245 15.79 17.33 11.43
N GLN A 246 15.72 16.37 10.50
CA GLN A 246 16.07 16.61 9.10
C GLN A 246 15.20 17.71 8.46
N CYS A 247 13.92 17.77 8.84
CA CYS A 247 13.01 18.83 8.42
C CYS A 247 13.50 20.20 8.92
N LEU A 248 13.74 20.32 10.21
CA LEU A 248 14.21 21.58 10.83
C LEU A 248 15.53 22.07 10.22
N GLU A 249 16.49 21.17 10.04
CA GLU A 249 17.77 21.49 9.40
C GLU A 249 17.59 21.97 7.96
N SER A 250 16.70 21.34 7.20
CA SER A 250 16.40 21.78 5.83
C SER A 250 15.74 23.15 5.79
N VAL A 251 14.75 23.38 6.67
CA VAL A 251 14.07 24.68 6.79
C VAL A 251 15.04 25.79 7.19
N ASN A 252 15.94 25.54 8.14
CA ASN A 252 16.98 26.50 8.56
C ASN A 252 17.90 26.87 7.39
N ARG A 253 18.09 25.99 6.43
CA ARG A 253 18.86 26.26 5.19
C ARG A 253 18.00 26.84 4.05
N GLY A 254 16.73 27.17 4.31
CA GLY A 254 15.78 27.64 3.29
C GLY A 254 15.38 26.60 2.27
N MET A 255 15.47 25.32 2.63
CA MET A 255 15.14 24.18 1.77
C MET A 255 13.94 23.41 2.30
N SER A 256 13.10 22.89 1.42
CA SER A 256 12.07 21.93 1.81
C SER A 256 12.67 20.53 2.02
N VAL A 257 12.06 19.76 2.91
CA VAL A 257 12.36 18.34 3.04
C VAL A 257 12.03 17.64 1.73
N HIS A 258 12.97 16.85 1.25
CA HIS A 258 12.75 16.01 0.08
C HIS A 258 12.96 14.54 0.44
N PRO A 259 12.03 13.65 0.09
CA PRO A 259 12.12 12.23 0.43
C PRO A 259 13.24 11.51 -0.32
N ARG A 260 13.67 12.05 -1.49
CA ARG A 260 14.72 11.44 -2.29
C ARG A 260 16.09 11.78 -1.73
N SER A 261 16.94 10.78 -1.63
CA SER A 261 18.39 10.96 -1.51
C SER A 261 18.96 11.33 -2.88
N GLY A 262 19.97 12.15 -2.93
CA GLY A 262 20.72 12.45 -4.16
C GLY A 262 20.57 13.88 -4.64
N ASP A 263 20.02 14.09 -5.83
CA ASP A 263 20.00 15.42 -6.47
C ASP A 263 19.21 16.47 -5.66
N LEU A 264 19.95 17.44 -5.14
CA LEU A 264 19.42 18.56 -4.36
C LEU A 264 19.24 19.84 -5.20
N THR A 265 19.31 19.75 -6.52
CA THR A 265 19.19 20.89 -7.42
C THR A 265 17.77 21.39 -7.51
N TYR A 266 17.62 22.69 -7.70
CA TYR A 266 16.35 23.39 -7.89
C TYR A 266 16.16 23.77 -9.35
N PRO A 267 14.92 24.07 -9.77
CA PRO A 267 14.65 24.44 -11.16
C PRO A 267 15.40 25.74 -11.50
N LYS A 268 16.12 25.70 -12.60
CA LYS A 268 16.78 26.84 -13.25
C LYS A 268 15.97 27.25 -14.47
N PHE A 269 15.89 28.54 -14.73
CA PHE A 269 15.08 29.10 -15.81
C PHE A 269 15.96 29.86 -16.81
N ASN A 270 15.77 29.55 -18.08
CA ASN A 270 16.30 30.38 -19.15
C ASN A 270 15.22 31.39 -19.58
N PHE A 271 15.21 32.55 -18.96
CA PHE A 271 14.17 33.56 -19.17
C PHE A 271 14.17 34.21 -20.57
N VAL A 272 15.23 34.05 -21.35
CA VAL A 272 15.29 34.59 -22.74
C VAL A 272 14.15 34.08 -23.61
N ARG A 273 13.71 32.84 -23.38
CA ARG A 273 12.66 32.19 -24.13
C ARG A 273 11.35 32.06 -23.37
N CYS A 274 11.27 32.59 -22.15
CA CYS A 274 10.09 32.50 -21.32
C CYS A 274 8.98 33.40 -21.84
N THR A 275 7.83 32.84 -22.17
CA THR A 275 6.64 33.56 -22.65
C THR A 275 5.72 34.02 -21.54
N GLN A 276 6.06 33.77 -20.26
CA GLN A 276 5.29 34.15 -19.08
C GLN A 276 3.85 33.54 -19.09
N CYS A 277 3.70 32.36 -19.67
CA CYS A 277 2.41 31.67 -19.86
C CYS A 277 1.82 31.08 -18.56
N LYS A 278 2.51 31.17 -17.44
CA LYS A 278 2.11 30.69 -16.08
C LYS A 278 1.85 29.21 -15.92
N ARG A 279 1.92 28.37 -16.95
CA ARG A 279 1.65 26.94 -16.84
C ARG A 279 2.49 26.24 -15.77
N CYS A 280 3.77 26.62 -15.61
CA CYS A 280 4.66 26.03 -14.62
C CYS A 280 4.26 26.36 -13.17
N THR A 281 3.67 27.55 -12.93
CA THR A 281 3.18 27.98 -11.62
C THR A 281 1.82 27.37 -11.31
N GLU A 282 0.93 27.29 -12.29
CA GLU A 282 -0.40 26.70 -12.15
C GLU A 282 -0.35 25.18 -11.94
N GLU A 283 0.53 24.47 -12.65
CA GLU A 283 0.66 23.02 -12.53
C GLU A 283 1.55 22.59 -11.33
N CYS A 284 2.20 23.53 -10.64
CA CYS A 284 3.03 23.19 -9.48
C CYS A 284 2.16 22.73 -8.29
N PRO A 285 2.15 21.43 -7.91
CA PRO A 285 1.27 20.94 -6.86
C PRO A 285 1.63 21.48 -5.47
N PHE A 286 2.81 22.09 -5.33
CA PHE A 286 3.32 22.61 -4.06
C PHE A 286 3.25 24.15 -3.95
N GLY A 287 2.75 24.82 -4.98
CA GLY A 287 2.80 26.29 -5.04
C GLY A 287 4.23 26.82 -4.85
N ALA A 288 5.23 26.09 -5.38
CA ALA A 288 6.64 26.40 -5.16
C ALA A 288 7.22 27.38 -6.20
N LEU A 289 6.41 27.90 -7.07
CA LEU A 289 6.76 28.93 -8.04
C LEU A 289 5.88 30.15 -7.78
N ASP A 290 6.50 31.20 -7.31
CA ASP A 290 5.84 32.50 -7.16
C ASP A 290 5.97 33.26 -8.51
N ASP A 291 5.03 34.11 -8.84
CA ASP A 291 5.06 34.97 -10.02
C ASP A 291 5.45 36.40 -9.62
N ASP A 292 6.25 37.08 -10.44
CA ASP A 292 6.42 38.52 -10.35
C ASP A 292 5.21 39.24 -11.00
N GLU A 293 5.21 40.57 -10.98
CA GLU A 293 4.14 41.39 -11.58
C GLU A 293 3.93 41.13 -13.07
N LYS A 294 4.96 40.61 -13.76
CA LYS A 294 4.94 40.26 -15.18
C LYS A 294 4.55 38.80 -15.43
N GLY A 295 4.36 38.00 -14.37
CA GLY A 295 4.10 36.57 -14.46
C GLY A 295 5.37 35.74 -14.72
N THR A 296 6.55 36.26 -14.39
CA THR A 296 7.81 35.53 -14.50
C THR A 296 7.95 34.60 -13.27
N PRO A 297 8.15 33.29 -13.47
CA PRO A 297 8.21 32.36 -12.36
C PRO A 297 9.47 32.52 -11.51
N LYS A 298 9.30 32.52 -10.20
CA LYS A 298 10.39 32.57 -9.23
C LYS A 298 10.32 31.36 -8.30
N PRO A 299 11.34 30.47 -8.32
CA PRO A 299 11.29 29.29 -7.47
C PRO A 299 11.45 29.63 -5.99
N ASN A 300 10.58 29.07 -5.17
CA ASN A 300 10.67 29.09 -3.72
C ASN A 300 11.27 27.76 -3.24
N THR A 301 12.53 27.78 -2.86
CA THR A 301 13.28 26.57 -2.47
C THR A 301 12.73 25.90 -1.22
N ALA A 302 12.08 26.66 -0.32
CA ALA A 302 11.45 26.10 0.89
C ALA A 302 10.20 25.28 0.61
N ARG A 303 9.54 25.49 -0.54
CA ARG A 303 8.36 24.74 -0.96
C ARG A 303 8.64 23.72 -2.08
N CYS A 304 9.72 23.90 -2.82
CA CYS A 304 10.03 23.09 -4.01
C CYS A 304 10.42 21.65 -3.65
N ARG A 305 9.66 20.69 -4.14
CA ARG A 305 9.91 19.24 -3.97
C ARG A 305 10.75 18.61 -5.09
N ARG A 306 11.29 19.40 -6.02
CA ARG A 306 12.20 18.96 -7.09
C ARG A 306 11.64 17.87 -8.01
N CYS A 307 10.32 17.78 -8.11
CA CYS A 307 9.64 16.74 -8.90
C CYS A 307 9.79 16.89 -10.42
N GLY A 308 10.07 18.10 -10.90
CA GLY A 308 10.20 18.38 -12.33
C GLY A 308 8.86 18.66 -13.05
N THR A 309 7.72 18.68 -12.36
CA THR A 309 6.40 18.94 -13.00
C THR A 309 6.40 20.26 -13.77
N CYS A 310 7.02 21.31 -13.24
CA CYS A 310 7.17 22.59 -13.94
C CYS A 310 7.95 22.47 -15.26
N MET A 311 8.94 21.57 -15.34
CA MET A 311 9.70 21.29 -16.55
C MET A 311 8.82 20.59 -17.60
N GLY A 312 8.02 19.60 -17.19
CA GLY A 312 7.07 18.92 -18.07
C GLY A 312 5.97 19.84 -18.58
N ALA A 313 5.52 20.80 -17.74
CA ALA A 313 4.48 21.77 -18.08
C ALA A 313 4.96 22.86 -19.04
N CYS A 314 6.28 23.09 -19.16
CA CYS A 314 6.83 24.23 -19.91
C CYS A 314 6.85 23.96 -21.43
N PRO A 315 6.03 24.64 -22.24
CA PRO A 315 6.04 24.46 -23.70
C PRO A 315 7.33 24.97 -24.34
N GLU A 316 7.93 26.01 -23.77
CA GLU A 316 9.17 26.61 -24.26
C GLU A 316 10.45 25.87 -23.79
N ARG A 317 10.30 24.87 -22.94
CA ARG A 317 11.42 24.05 -22.43
C ARG A 317 12.54 24.87 -21.76
N VAL A 318 12.16 25.95 -21.08
CA VAL A 318 13.10 26.89 -20.43
C VAL A 318 13.50 26.47 -19.03
N ILE A 319 12.91 25.39 -18.49
CA ILE A 319 13.14 24.91 -17.13
C ILE A 319 14.03 23.67 -17.16
N SER A 320 15.06 23.66 -16.33
CA SER A 320 15.99 22.55 -16.20
C SER A 320 16.46 22.42 -14.75
N PHE A 321 17.02 21.25 -14.42
CA PHE A 321 17.81 20.99 -13.21
C PHE A 321 19.24 20.66 -13.64
N ASP A 322 20.20 20.70 -12.74
CA ASP A 322 21.60 20.51 -13.10
C ASP A 322 21.89 19.15 -13.78
N ASN A 323 21.27 18.10 -13.29
CA ASN A 323 21.44 16.75 -13.82
C ASN A 323 20.13 16.17 -14.40
N TYR A 324 19.15 17.02 -14.72
CA TYR A 324 17.87 16.60 -15.25
C TYR A 324 17.22 17.71 -16.08
N SER A 325 17.19 17.55 -17.37
CA SER A 325 16.64 18.54 -18.29
C SER A 325 15.91 17.88 -19.47
N VAL A 326 15.06 18.65 -20.14
CA VAL A 326 14.36 18.16 -21.35
C VAL A 326 15.36 17.71 -22.40
N GLY A 327 16.44 18.48 -22.64
CA GLY A 327 17.47 18.13 -23.60
C GLY A 327 18.28 16.89 -23.21
N GLN A 328 18.56 16.70 -21.94
CA GLN A 328 19.33 15.56 -21.45
C GLN A 328 18.57 14.24 -21.63
N ILE A 329 17.31 14.18 -21.19
CA ILE A 329 16.44 13.01 -21.41
C ILE A 329 16.19 12.79 -22.90
N GLY A 330 15.96 13.87 -23.68
CA GLY A 330 15.84 13.77 -25.13
C GLY A 330 17.10 13.19 -25.79
N SER A 331 18.29 13.54 -25.29
CA SER A 331 19.55 12.94 -25.77
C SER A 331 19.65 11.45 -25.40
N MET A 332 19.22 11.05 -24.20
CA MET A 332 19.16 9.63 -23.82
C MET A 332 18.23 8.85 -24.76
N ILE A 333 17.04 9.36 -25.01
CA ILE A 333 16.08 8.78 -25.97
C ILE A 333 16.73 8.71 -27.36
N GLY A 334 17.39 9.80 -27.75
CA GLY A 334 18.11 9.88 -29.00
C GLY A 334 19.22 8.84 -29.21
N GLN A 335 19.80 8.29 -28.16
CA GLN A 335 20.82 7.24 -28.20
C GLN A 335 20.26 5.82 -28.23
N ILE A 336 18.95 5.64 -28.07
CA ILE A 336 18.33 4.32 -28.22
C ILE A 336 18.50 3.85 -29.67
N LYS A 337 19.15 2.72 -29.84
CA LYS A 337 19.26 2.07 -31.15
C LYS A 337 17.94 1.42 -31.50
N VAL A 338 17.33 1.89 -32.56
CA VAL A 338 16.15 1.31 -33.16
C VAL A 338 16.58 0.44 -34.33
N PRO A 339 16.22 -0.85 -34.40
CA PRO A 339 16.49 -1.70 -35.54
C PRO A 339 15.75 -1.18 -36.78
N ASP A 340 16.35 -1.33 -37.95
CA ASP A 340 15.74 -0.90 -39.22
C ASP A 340 14.54 -1.79 -39.60
N ASP A 341 14.57 -3.04 -39.17
CA ASP A 341 13.52 -4.04 -39.37
C ASP A 341 13.04 -4.61 -38.02
N MET A 342 11.71 -4.75 -37.87
CA MET A 342 11.09 -5.34 -36.72
C MET A 342 11.20 -6.88 -36.72
N ASP A 343 11.22 -7.51 -37.91
CA ASP A 343 11.32 -8.96 -38.05
C ASP A 343 12.73 -9.47 -37.68
N GLU A 344 13.78 -8.70 -38.01
CA GLU A 344 15.17 -9.08 -37.70
C GLU A 344 15.61 -8.59 -36.30
N GLY A 345 15.17 -7.39 -35.86
CA GLY A 345 15.65 -6.73 -34.64
C GLY A 345 14.63 -6.63 -33.52
N GLY A 346 13.40 -7.05 -33.75
CA GLY A 346 12.28 -6.91 -32.83
C GLY A 346 11.77 -5.47 -32.67
N PRO A 347 10.65 -5.27 -31.96
CA PRO A 347 10.15 -3.94 -31.64
C PRO A 347 11.12 -3.17 -30.73
N ARG A 348 11.02 -1.87 -30.69
CA ARG A 348 11.75 -1.03 -29.75
C ARG A 348 10.78 -0.17 -28.96
N ILE A 349 10.69 -0.43 -27.67
CA ILE A 349 9.74 0.21 -26.75
C ILE A 349 10.52 1.08 -25.77
N LEU A 350 10.16 2.37 -25.73
CA LEU A 350 10.63 3.28 -24.70
C LEU A 350 9.72 3.14 -23.47
N VAL A 351 10.29 2.96 -22.29
CA VAL A 351 9.56 2.99 -21.01
C VAL A 351 10.08 4.17 -20.19
N LEU A 352 9.21 5.11 -19.87
CA LEU A 352 9.49 6.19 -18.93
C LEU A 352 8.87 5.83 -17.57
N ALA A 353 9.69 5.46 -16.60
CA ALA A 353 9.24 5.00 -15.29
C ALA A 353 9.50 6.04 -14.20
N CYS A 354 8.50 6.36 -13.38
CA CYS A 354 8.69 7.30 -12.28
C CYS A 354 9.59 6.68 -11.20
N GLU A 355 10.47 7.49 -10.61
CA GLU A 355 11.42 7.07 -9.58
C GLU A 355 10.76 6.77 -8.23
N ASN A 356 9.48 7.12 -8.02
CA ASN A 356 8.84 6.92 -6.72
C ASN A 356 8.25 5.53 -6.55
N ASP A 357 7.50 5.02 -7.51
CA ASP A 357 6.82 3.73 -7.41
C ASP A 357 7.23 2.77 -8.54
N ALA A 358 7.11 3.21 -9.80
CA ALA A 358 7.30 2.32 -10.95
C ALA A 358 8.72 1.78 -11.07
N TYR A 359 9.74 2.63 -10.92
CA TYR A 359 11.13 2.18 -11.03
C TYR A 359 11.55 1.29 -9.86
N PRO A 360 11.24 1.61 -8.59
CA PRO A 360 11.44 0.68 -7.47
C PRO A 360 10.69 -0.65 -7.62
N ALA A 361 9.48 -0.63 -8.17
CA ALA A 361 8.74 -1.87 -8.42
C ALA A 361 9.41 -2.74 -9.50
N LEU A 362 9.98 -2.13 -10.56
CA LEU A 362 10.82 -2.83 -11.54
C LEU A 362 12.06 -3.44 -10.89
N ASP A 363 12.76 -2.70 -10.02
CA ASP A 363 13.91 -3.21 -9.27
C ASP A 363 13.52 -4.42 -8.41
N MET A 364 12.40 -4.33 -7.69
CA MET A 364 11.90 -5.42 -6.88
C MET A 364 11.51 -6.64 -7.72
N ALA A 365 10.87 -6.45 -8.87
CA ALA A 365 10.54 -7.52 -9.80
C ALA A 365 11.83 -8.23 -10.27
N ALA A 366 12.86 -7.47 -10.66
CA ALA A 366 14.15 -8.01 -11.09
C ALA A 366 14.86 -8.77 -9.96
N MET A 367 14.87 -8.23 -8.72
CA MET A 367 15.45 -8.90 -7.55
C MET A 367 14.75 -10.23 -7.23
N ARG A 368 13.48 -10.37 -7.56
CA ARG A 368 12.70 -11.62 -7.43
C ARG A 368 12.82 -12.54 -8.64
N GLY A 369 13.70 -12.23 -9.58
CA GLY A 369 13.94 -13.04 -10.78
C GLY A 369 12.82 -12.99 -11.81
N LYS A 370 11.90 -12.02 -11.71
CA LYS A 370 10.88 -11.76 -12.72
C LYS A 370 11.56 -11.27 -14.00
N LYS A 371 10.96 -11.58 -15.14
CA LYS A 371 11.48 -11.24 -16.47
C LYS A 371 10.38 -10.58 -17.27
N TRP A 372 10.75 -9.68 -18.13
CA TRP A 372 9.89 -9.03 -19.12
C TRP A 372 10.60 -8.96 -20.47
N SER A 373 9.91 -8.52 -21.49
CA SER A 373 10.40 -8.43 -22.86
C SER A 373 11.75 -7.70 -22.95
N PRO A 374 12.75 -8.25 -23.64
CA PRO A 374 14.06 -7.63 -23.84
C PRO A 374 14.02 -6.40 -24.78
N TYR A 375 12.91 -6.15 -25.43
CA TYR A 375 12.75 -5.08 -26.41
C TYR A 375 12.52 -3.70 -25.79
N VAL A 376 12.32 -3.62 -24.47
CA VAL A 376 12.11 -2.36 -23.76
C VAL A 376 13.43 -1.65 -23.41
N ARG A 377 13.39 -0.32 -23.39
CA ARG A 377 14.46 0.54 -22.91
C ARG A 377 13.88 1.47 -21.85
N ILE A 378 14.31 1.29 -20.60
CA ILE A 378 13.76 1.95 -19.43
C ILE A 378 14.60 3.18 -19.10
N ILE A 379 13.97 4.35 -19.07
CA ILE A 379 14.58 5.60 -18.60
C ILE A 379 13.82 6.05 -17.36
N PRO A 380 14.47 6.11 -16.19
CA PRO A 380 13.84 6.64 -14.99
C PRO A 380 13.62 8.14 -15.13
N VAL A 381 12.45 8.60 -14.68
CA VAL A 381 12.09 10.02 -14.61
C VAL A 381 11.68 10.37 -13.19
N ARG A 382 12.00 11.57 -12.72
CA ARG A 382 11.71 11.98 -11.33
C ARG A 382 10.24 11.80 -10.97
N CYS A 383 9.36 12.08 -11.91
CA CYS A 383 7.92 11.96 -11.80
C CYS A 383 7.32 11.98 -13.20
N LEU A 384 6.24 11.27 -13.46
CA LEU A 384 5.56 11.41 -14.75
C LEU A 384 5.09 12.85 -15.03
N GLY A 385 4.81 13.63 -13.98
CA GLY A 385 4.57 15.06 -14.11
C GLY A 385 5.71 15.84 -14.77
N SER A 386 6.93 15.31 -14.82
CA SER A 386 8.06 15.92 -15.51
C SER A 386 8.16 15.57 -17.00
N VAL A 387 7.39 14.59 -17.46
CA VAL A 387 7.37 14.18 -18.87
C VAL A 387 6.91 15.33 -19.74
N ASN A 388 7.77 15.70 -20.68
CA ASN A 388 7.46 16.67 -21.71
C ASN A 388 7.03 15.93 -22.97
N THR A 389 5.96 16.38 -23.61
CA THR A 389 5.38 15.74 -24.82
C THR A 389 6.37 15.59 -25.96
N ILE A 390 7.39 16.47 -26.02
CA ILE A 390 8.46 16.38 -27.02
C ILE A 390 9.25 15.08 -26.92
N TRP A 391 9.44 14.51 -25.73
CA TRP A 391 10.16 13.25 -25.59
C TRP A 391 9.46 12.10 -26.29
N ILE A 392 8.12 12.12 -26.25
CA ILE A 392 7.29 11.10 -26.91
C ILE A 392 7.29 11.33 -28.42
N ALA A 393 7.11 12.57 -28.85
CA ALA A 393 7.15 12.91 -30.26
C ALA A 393 8.52 12.57 -30.89
N ASP A 394 9.62 12.93 -30.22
CA ASP A 394 10.98 12.62 -30.69
C ASP A 394 11.24 11.09 -30.71
N ALA A 395 10.73 10.35 -29.71
CA ALA A 395 10.85 8.89 -29.69
C ALA A 395 10.09 8.24 -30.86
N MET A 396 8.88 8.69 -31.13
CA MET A 396 8.08 8.19 -32.26
C MET A 396 8.70 8.57 -33.61
N ALA A 397 9.13 9.82 -33.78
CA ALA A 397 9.79 10.30 -34.99
C ALA A 397 11.12 9.59 -35.27
N LYS A 398 11.75 9.01 -34.24
CA LYS A 398 12.98 8.23 -34.35
C LYS A 398 12.74 6.76 -34.68
N GLY A 399 11.49 6.35 -34.84
CA GLY A 399 11.13 4.98 -35.19
C GLY A 399 10.99 4.00 -34.01
N ASN A 400 10.95 4.48 -32.74
CA ASN A 400 10.54 3.60 -31.65
C ASN A 400 9.11 3.12 -31.90
N ASP A 401 8.85 1.85 -31.71
CA ASP A 401 7.57 1.24 -32.03
C ASP A 401 6.49 1.55 -30.99
N GLY A 402 6.89 1.86 -29.74
CA GLY A 402 5.95 2.25 -28.67
C GLY A 402 6.62 3.02 -27.55
N CYS A 403 5.78 3.74 -26.79
CA CYS A 403 6.18 4.47 -25.58
C CYS A 403 5.21 4.15 -24.45
N LEU A 404 5.71 3.52 -23.39
CA LEU A 404 4.98 3.19 -22.19
C LEU A 404 5.39 4.12 -21.04
N LEU A 405 4.42 4.78 -20.43
CA LEU A 405 4.58 5.66 -19.29
C LEU A 405 4.12 4.93 -18.04
N LEU A 406 5.05 4.59 -17.14
CA LEU A 406 4.74 3.92 -15.87
C LEU A 406 4.79 4.93 -14.72
N GLY A 407 3.66 5.20 -14.09
CA GLY A 407 3.53 6.19 -13.04
C GLY A 407 2.86 5.70 -11.79
N CYS A 408 2.96 6.49 -10.72
CA CYS A 408 2.26 6.22 -9.47
C CYS A 408 0.75 6.20 -9.69
N LYS A 409 0.05 5.38 -8.94
CA LYS A 409 -1.42 5.42 -8.85
C LYS A 409 -1.91 6.78 -8.34
N TYR A 410 -3.10 7.18 -8.74
CA TYR A 410 -3.78 8.40 -8.29
C TYR A 410 -5.29 8.14 -8.15
N GLY A 411 -6.04 9.13 -7.68
CA GLY A 411 -7.44 8.94 -7.28
C GLY A 411 -7.55 8.39 -5.87
N ASP A 412 -8.48 7.48 -5.63
CA ASP A 412 -8.73 6.90 -4.31
C ASP A 412 -7.56 6.03 -3.82
N ASP A 413 -6.85 5.39 -4.75
CA ASP A 413 -5.67 4.55 -4.49
C ASP A 413 -4.35 5.33 -4.64
N TYR A 414 -4.31 6.54 -4.16
CA TYR A 414 -3.22 7.49 -4.37
C TYR A 414 -1.98 7.15 -3.55
N GLN A 415 -0.92 6.71 -4.23
CA GLN A 415 0.33 6.26 -3.61
C GLN A 415 1.30 7.40 -3.29
N CYS A 416 1.55 8.27 -4.25
CA CYS A 416 2.47 9.39 -4.09
C CYS A 416 1.75 10.59 -3.50
N HIS A 417 1.75 10.72 -2.18
CA HIS A 417 1.06 11.81 -1.50
C HIS A 417 1.73 13.18 -1.63
N PHE A 418 2.83 13.28 -2.36
CA PHE A 418 3.47 14.56 -2.65
C PHE A 418 3.02 15.18 -3.96
N MET A 419 2.60 14.39 -4.94
CA MET A 419 2.46 14.88 -6.31
C MET A 419 1.28 14.24 -7.04
N LYS A 420 0.60 15.02 -7.87
CA LYS A 420 -0.34 14.56 -8.88
C LYS A 420 0.33 14.31 -10.23
N GLY A 421 1.54 13.78 -10.24
CA GLY A 421 2.35 13.72 -11.44
C GLY A 421 1.75 12.88 -12.55
N SER A 422 1.24 11.70 -12.21
CA SER A 422 0.62 10.79 -13.18
C SER A 422 -0.67 11.36 -13.77
N GLU A 423 -1.51 12.00 -12.95
CA GLU A 423 -2.74 12.68 -13.41
C GLU A 423 -2.43 13.85 -14.35
N LEU A 424 -1.41 14.66 -14.00
CA LEU A 424 -0.98 15.78 -14.85
C LEU A 424 -0.37 15.29 -16.17
N CYS A 425 0.36 14.16 -16.13
CA CYS A 425 0.86 13.52 -17.35
C CYS A 425 -0.29 13.05 -18.24
N GLU A 426 -1.25 12.33 -17.68
CA GLU A 426 -2.41 11.87 -18.45
C GLU A 426 -3.18 13.02 -19.09
N ARG A 427 -3.37 14.12 -18.36
CA ARG A 427 -4.02 15.32 -18.90
C ARG A 427 -3.26 15.89 -20.11
N ARG A 428 -1.91 15.85 -20.07
CA ARG A 428 -1.08 16.27 -21.21
C ARG A 428 -1.12 15.25 -22.35
N MET A 429 -1.23 13.96 -22.03
CA MET A 429 -1.33 12.90 -23.03
C MET A 429 -2.63 12.97 -23.84
N LYS A 430 -3.71 13.48 -23.27
CA LYS A 430 -4.94 13.75 -24.04
C LYS A 430 -4.72 14.67 -25.25
N ASN A 431 -3.71 15.54 -25.17
CA ASN A 431 -3.36 16.48 -26.25
C ASN A 431 -2.26 15.95 -27.19
N ILE A 432 -1.65 14.78 -26.89
CA ILE A 432 -0.58 14.25 -27.73
C ILE A 432 -1.14 13.65 -29.04
N GLY A 433 -2.41 13.24 -29.05
CA GLY A 433 -3.07 12.68 -30.22
C GLY A 433 -2.91 13.54 -31.46
N GLU A 434 -3.16 14.85 -31.35
CA GLU A 434 -2.96 15.78 -32.47
C GLU A 434 -1.51 15.81 -33.01
N THR A 435 -0.52 15.58 -32.13
CA THR A 435 0.88 15.56 -32.56
C THR A 435 1.21 14.26 -33.25
N LEU A 436 0.69 13.14 -32.75
CA LEU A 436 0.88 11.81 -33.34
C LEU A 436 0.15 11.73 -34.71
N ASP A 437 -1.06 12.26 -34.80
CA ASP A 437 -1.81 12.35 -36.07
C ASP A 437 -1.03 13.12 -37.15
N ARG A 438 -0.39 14.22 -36.76
CA ARG A 438 0.48 14.99 -37.68
C ARG A 438 1.71 14.22 -38.13
N LEU A 439 2.19 13.29 -37.28
CA LEU A 439 3.29 12.39 -37.61
C LEU A 439 2.81 11.15 -38.36
N GLY A 440 1.51 10.91 -38.45
CA GLY A 440 0.95 9.69 -39.04
C GLY A 440 1.25 8.43 -38.21
N VAL A 441 1.32 8.58 -36.88
CA VAL A 441 1.61 7.51 -35.92
C VAL A 441 0.37 7.23 -35.09
N GLU A 442 0.05 5.97 -34.90
CA GLU A 442 -1.13 5.52 -34.17
C GLU A 442 -1.03 5.87 -32.66
N LEU A 443 -2.14 6.36 -32.09
CA LEU A 443 -2.21 6.76 -30.68
C LEU A 443 -1.95 5.59 -29.73
N GLU A 444 -2.35 4.40 -30.11
CA GLU A 444 -2.21 3.15 -29.33
C GLU A 444 -0.76 2.79 -29.04
N ARG A 445 0.20 3.36 -29.79
CA ARG A 445 1.65 3.21 -29.51
C ARG A 445 2.13 3.96 -28.27
N VAL A 446 1.27 4.82 -27.71
CA VAL A 446 1.58 5.57 -26.48
C VAL A 446 0.54 5.23 -25.43
N ARG A 447 1.00 4.65 -24.33
CA ARG A 447 0.14 4.23 -23.23
C ARG A 447 0.70 4.71 -21.88
N GLN A 448 -0.19 5.12 -20.99
CA GLN A 448 0.16 5.36 -19.58
C GLN A 448 -0.53 4.32 -18.71
N GLU A 449 0.25 3.69 -17.84
CA GLU A 449 -0.23 2.74 -16.84
C GLU A 449 0.15 3.21 -15.44
N GLN A 450 -0.71 2.89 -14.48
CA GLN A 450 -0.53 3.24 -13.09
C GLN A 450 -0.11 2.00 -12.30
N VAL A 451 1.00 2.13 -11.57
CA VAL A 451 1.57 1.05 -10.76
C VAL A 451 1.93 1.55 -9.37
N ALA A 452 1.72 0.70 -8.38
CA ALA A 452 2.22 0.88 -7.03
C ALA A 452 3.59 0.19 -6.88
N ILE A 453 4.30 0.51 -5.81
CA ILE A 453 5.60 -0.10 -5.52
C ILE A 453 5.48 -1.61 -5.23
N ASP A 454 4.34 -2.05 -4.73
CA ASP A 454 4.02 -3.44 -4.44
C ASP A 454 3.44 -4.21 -5.65
N ASP A 455 3.13 -3.53 -6.75
CA ASP A 455 2.70 -4.16 -8.01
C ASP A 455 3.86 -4.81 -8.80
N TYR A 456 4.98 -5.12 -8.15
CA TYR A 456 6.15 -5.71 -8.79
C TYR A 456 5.89 -7.06 -9.47
N ASP A 457 4.88 -7.80 -9.06
CA ASP A 457 4.46 -9.03 -9.73
C ASP A 457 3.68 -8.77 -11.02
N LEU A 458 2.97 -7.64 -11.12
CA LEU A 458 2.13 -7.26 -12.26
C LEU A 458 2.90 -6.50 -13.36
N ILE A 459 3.97 -5.79 -13.01
CA ILE A 459 4.73 -4.96 -13.96
C ILE A 459 5.23 -5.74 -15.18
N PRO A 460 5.79 -6.97 -15.06
CA PRO A 460 6.18 -7.76 -16.21
C PRO A 460 5.03 -8.01 -17.18
N GLU A 461 3.85 -8.33 -16.66
CA GLU A 461 2.65 -8.59 -17.47
C GLU A 461 2.17 -7.33 -18.20
N ILE A 462 2.23 -6.17 -17.52
CA ILE A 462 1.89 -4.86 -18.11
C ILE A 462 2.81 -4.56 -19.29
N ILE A 463 4.13 -4.76 -19.11
CA ILE A 463 5.12 -4.51 -20.14
C ILE A 463 4.94 -5.47 -21.31
N ASP A 464 4.82 -6.76 -21.06
CA ASP A 464 4.71 -7.79 -22.10
C ASP A 464 3.43 -7.61 -22.89
N LYS A 465 2.31 -7.34 -22.24
CA LYS A 465 1.04 -7.02 -22.90
C LYS A 465 1.16 -5.80 -23.82
N PHE A 466 1.83 -4.75 -23.36
CA PHE A 466 2.03 -3.58 -24.19
C PHE A 466 2.91 -3.87 -25.41
N VAL A 467 3.99 -4.65 -25.22
CA VAL A 467 4.85 -5.10 -26.33
C VAL A 467 4.05 -5.91 -27.35
N ASP A 468 3.23 -6.86 -26.89
CA ASP A 468 2.37 -7.66 -27.77
C ASP A 468 1.35 -6.81 -28.56
N ASP A 469 0.77 -5.81 -27.90
CA ASP A 469 -0.18 -4.89 -28.55
C ASP A 469 0.53 -4.07 -29.65
N VAL A 470 1.75 -3.58 -29.37
CA VAL A 470 2.55 -2.85 -30.37
C VAL A 470 2.99 -3.77 -31.53
N VAL A 471 3.33 -5.02 -31.24
CA VAL A 471 3.65 -5.99 -32.31
C VAL A 471 2.47 -6.23 -33.24
N LYS A 472 1.24 -6.26 -32.72
CA LYS A 472 0.02 -6.39 -33.54
C LYS A 472 -0.24 -5.17 -34.44
N LEU A 473 0.17 -3.98 -33.99
CA LEU A 473 0.09 -2.76 -34.79
C LEU A 473 1.09 -2.74 -35.94
N GLY A 474 2.17 -3.57 -35.83
CA GLY A 474 3.25 -3.57 -36.80
C GLY A 474 4.32 -2.49 -36.54
N PRO A 475 5.32 -2.35 -37.42
CA PRO A 475 6.42 -1.41 -37.25
C PRO A 475 5.96 0.05 -37.28
N ASN A 476 6.68 0.90 -36.54
CA ASN A 476 6.46 2.36 -36.61
C ASN A 476 6.76 2.85 -38.05
N PRO A 477 5.92 3.75 -38.63
CA PRO A 477 6.15 4.30 -39.99
C PRO A 477 7.51 4.96 -40.21
N PHE A 478 8.18 5.41 -39.14
CA PHE A 478 9.52 6.02 -39.20
C PHE A 478 10.68 5.01 -38.97
N LYS A 479 10.37 3.72 -38.83
CA LYS A 479 11.38 2.71 -38.63
C LYS A 479 12.18 2.47 -39.92
N GLY A 480 13.51 2.51 -39.83
CA GLY A 480 14.38 2.34 -40.99
C GLY A 480 14.66 3.63 -41.80
N PHE A 481 14.30 4.80 -41.23
CA PHE A 481 14.58 6.11 -41.85
C PHE A 481 15.61 6.92 -41.06
#